data_2443d69b554b770f53c6f47f92fd7a24
#
_entry.id   2443d69b554b770f53c6f47f92fd7a24
#
_cell.length_a   1.000
_cell.length_b   1.000
_cell.length_c   1.000
_cell.angle_alpha   90.00
_cell.angle_beta   90.00
_cell.angle_gamma   90.00
#
_symmetry.space_group_name_H-M   'P 1'
#
loop_
_entity.id
_entity.type
_entity.pdbx_description
1 polymer ?
#
loop_
_entity_poly.entity_id
_entity_poly.type
_entity_poly.pdbx_seq_one_letter_code
_entity_poly.pdbx_strand_id
1 'polypeptide(L)'
;IFGEVGTDAQHSFFQALHQSTLSFTGDLICFSNNLNSEFCIFDDYDKNNSRDLKNFAISQYLAFKNGSDKSIESVHHHVKGNKPVDLFMFNTLNEYTLGQLLCIYEYKTLFEASFADINPFDQYGVELGKQIFKNL
;
A
#
# COMPACT_ATOMS: atom_id res chain seq x y z
N ILE A 1 -10.38 -0.92 3.65
CA ILE A 1 -8.91 -0.81 3.52
C ILE A 1 -8.35 -2.22 3.60
N PHE A 2 -7.52 -2.57 2.63
CA PHE A 2 -6.78 -3.82 2.60
C PHE A 2 -5.30 -3.49 2.80
N GLY A 3 -4.61 -4.28 3.57
CA GLY A 3 -3.16 -4.15 3.73
C GLY A 3 -2.56 -5.54 3.91
N GLU A 4 -1.45 -5.79 3.23
CA GLU A 4 -0.74 -7.06 3.28
C GLU A 4 0.72 -6.84 2.88
N VAL A 5 1.59 -7.76 3.28
CA VAL A 5 2.95 -7.81 2.76
C VAL A 5 2.90 -8.04 1.25
N GLY A 6 3.69 -7.29 0.48
CA GLY A 6 3.59 -7.25 -0.98
C GLY A 6 3.69 -8.61 -1.66
N THR A 7 4.54 -9.50 -1.16
CA THR A 7 4.68 -10.88 -1.68
C THR A 7 3.42 -11.71 -1.47
N ASP A 8 2.73 -11.55 -0.35
CA ASP A 8 1.50 -12.28 -0.05
C ASP A 8 0.31 -11.65 -0.78
N ALA A 9 0.27 -10.31 -0.86
CA ALA A 9 -0.72 -9.56 -1.64
C ALA A 9 -0.74 -9.96 -3.11
N GLN A 10 0.43 -10.25 -3.70
CA GLN A 10 0.55 -10.71 -5.08
C GLN A 10 -0.24 -12.00 -5.32
N HIS A 11 -0.22 -12.94 -4.37
CA HIS A 11 -0.89 -14.22 -4.48
C HIS A 11 -2.35 -14.20 -3.98
N SER A 12 -2.80 -13.10 -3.42
CA SER A 12 -4.17 -12.97 -2.90
C SER A 12 -5.03 -12.05 -3.75
N PHE A 13 -4.80 -10.75 -3.74
CA PHE A 13 -5.73 -9.79 -4.36
C PHE A 13 -5.13 -8.93 -5.48
N PHE A 14 -3.82 -8.99 -5.78
CA PHE A 14 -3.24 -8.17 -6.86
C PHE A 14 -3.85 -8.47 -8.22
N GLN A 15 -4.20 -9.73 -8.51
CA GLN A 15 -4.89 -10.10 -9.73
C GLN A 15 -6.19 -9.29 -9.90
N ALA A 16 -6.99 -9.19 -8.84
CA ALA A 16 -8.22 -8.39 -8.86
C ALA A 16 -7.94 -6.90 -9.04
N LEU A 17 -6.90 -6.36 -8.38
CA LEU A 17 -6.53 -4.97 -8.54
C LEU A 17 -6.06 -4.64 -9.96
N HIS A 18 -5.30 -5.53 -10.60
CA HIS A 18 -4.82 -5.32 -11.96
C HIS A 18 -5.94 -5.35 -13.01
N GLN A 19 -6.83 -6.33 -12.94
CA GLN A 19 -7.78 -6.61 -14.02
C GLN A 19 -9.24 -6.26 -13.74
N SER A 20 -9.60 -5.96 -12.47
CA SER A 20 -10.96 -5.56 -12.17
C SER A 20 -11.30 -4.17 -12.72
N THR A 21 -12.60 -3.95 -12.93
CA THR A 21 -13.16 -2.64 -13.31
C THR A 21 -13.37 -1.71 -12.12
N LEU A 22 -13.17 -2.20 -10.90
CA LEU A 22 -13.33 -1.41 -9.69
C LEU A 22 -12.26 -0.33 -9.59
N SER A 23 -12.66 0.85 -9.19
CA SER A 23 -11.74 1.92 -8.84
C SER A 23 -11.18 1.66 -7.45
N PHE A 24 -9.87 1.83 -7.32
CA PHE A 24 -9.19 1.79 -6.04
C PHE A 24 -8.03 2.78 -6.06
N THR A 25 -7.55 3.16 -4.90
CA THR A 25 -6.27 3.83 -4.69
C THR A 25 -5.37 2.91 -3.89
N GLY A 26 -4.07 2.93 -4.13
CA GLY A 26 -3.14 2.05 -3.45
C GLY A 26 -1.82 2.72 -3.13
N ASP A 27 -1.26 2.39 -1.99
CA ASP A 27 0.05 2.83 -1.55
C ASP A 27 0.98 1.60 -1.46
N LEU A 28 2.05 1.61 -2.23
CA LEU A 28 3.13 0.62 -2.15
C LEU A 28 4.25 1.21 -1.29
N ILE A 29 4.59 0.56 -0.20
CA ILE A 29 5.61 1.00 0.74
C ILE A 29 6.81 0.07 0.63
N CYS A 30 7.98 0.63 0.37
CA CYS A 30 9.21 -0.13 0.17
C CYS A 30 10.39 0.52 0.89
N PHE A 31 11.28 -0.32 1.41
CA PHE A 31 12.55 0.08 2.01
C PHE A 31 13.71 -0.42 1.17
N SER A 32 14.64 0.48 0.83
CA SER A 32 15.76 0.16 -0.07
C SER A 32 16.87 -0.65 0.58
N ASN A 33 17.04 -0.49 1.89
CA ASN A 33 18.05 -1.17 2.69
C ASN A 33 17.37 -1.98 3.78
N ASN A 34 17.99 -3.11 4.12
CA ASN A 34 17.53 -3.95 5.22
C ASN A 34 17.53 -3.19 6.56
N LEU A 35 16.67 -3.62 7.46
CA LEU A 35 16.77 -3.29 8.89
C LEU A 35 18.23 -3.45 9.33
N ASN A 36 18.73 -2.48 10.12
CA ASN A 36 20.05 -2.59 10.73
C ASN A 36 20.23 -3.99 11.31
N SER A 37 21.35 -4.62 10.98
CA SER A 37 21.68 -6.00 11.37
C SER A 37 21.62 -6.33 12.86
N GLU A 38 21.49 -5.32 13.72
CA GLU A 38 21.35 -5.47 15.16
C GLU A 38 20.01 -6.09 15.62
N PHE A 39 18.97 -6.06 14.77
CA PHE A 39 17.66 -6.67 15.05
C PHE A 39 17.38 -7.97 14.27
N CYS A 40 18.21 -8.33 13.31
CA CYS A 40 18.06 -9.56 12.55
C CYS A 40 18.75 -10.71 13.30
N ILE A 41 17.96 -11.56 13.94
CA ILE A 41 18.43 -12.81 14.61
C ILE A 41 19.00 -13.82 13.59
N PHE A 42 18.85 -13.57 12.28
CA PHE A 42 19.33 -14.39 11.18
C PHE A 42 20.34 -13.59 10.36
N ASP A 43 21.61 -13.87 10.55
CA ASP A 43 22.77 -13.24 9.87
C ASP A 43 22.84 -13.49 8.33
N ASP A 44 21.97 -14.35 7.82
CA ASP A 44 21.89 -14.77 6.40
C ASP A 44 20.78 -14.07 5.60
N TYR A 45 20.26 -12.94 6.09
CA TYR A 45 19.31 -12.18 5.28
C TYR A 45 20.06 -11.50 4.12
N ASP A 46 20.11 -12.22 3.04
CA ASP A 46 20.86 -11.94 1.82
C ASP A 46 20.59 -10.50 1.31
N LYS A 47 21.65 -9.74 1.06
CA LYS A 47 21.58 -8.41 0.42
C LYS A 47 20.83 -8.47 -0.92
N ASN A 48 20.79 -9.63 -1.56
CA ASN A 48 20.00 -9.90 -2.75
C ASN A 48 18.49 -9.82 -2.49
N ASN A 49 18.02 -10.32 -1.37
CA ASN A 49 16.58 -10.31 -1.03
C ASN A 49 16.03 -8.90 -0.92
N SER A 50 16.75 -7.97 -0.29
CA SER A 50 16.35 -6.55 -0.23
C SER A 50 16.23 -5.91 -1.60
N ARG A 51 17.20 -6.19 -2.46
CA ARG A 51 17.18 -5.69 -3.84
C ARG A 51 16.01 -6.27 -4.61
N ASP A 52 15.71 -7.54 -4.42
CA ASP A 52 14.63 -8.22 -5.12
C ASP A 52 13.27 -7.75 -4.64
N LEU A 53 13.07 -7.52 -3.34
CA LEU A 53 11.86 -6.91 -2.78
C LEU A 53 11.64 -5.48 -3.30
N LYS A 54 12.70 -4.69 -3.38
CA LYS A 54 12.64 -3.34 -3.96
C LYS A 54 12.25 -3.39 -5.43
N ASN A 55 12.92 -4.25 -6.22
CA ASN A 55 12.63 -4.41 -7.64
C ASN A 55 11.19 -4.93 -7.85
N PHE A 56 10.74 -5.83 -6.98
CA PHE A 56 9.37 -6.30 -6.97
C PHE A 56 8.37 -5.14 -6.75
N ALA A 57 8.55 -4.31 -5.72
CA ALA A 57 7.69 -3.17 -5.45
C ALA A 57 7.63 -2.20 -6.65
N ILE A 58 8.80 -1.89 -7.24
CA ILE A 58 8.89 -1.03 -8.43
C ILE A 58 8.17 -1.67 -9.63
N SER A 59 8.35 -2.96 -9.86
CA SER A 59 7.71 -3.66 -10.98
C SER A 59 6.18 -3.67 -10.85
N GLN A 60 5.65 -3.88 -9.66
CA GLN A 60 4.21 -3.80 -9.40
C GLN A 60 3.68 -2.38 -9.59
N TYR A 61 4.38 -1.37 -9.09
CA TYR A 61 4.04 0.03 -9.34
C TYR A 61 3.95 0.34 -10.84
N LEU A 62 4.97 -0.07 -11.61
CA LEU A 62 4.99 0.14 -13.05
C LEU A 62 3.88 -0.63 -13.77
N ALA A 63 3.57 -1.84 -13.33
CA ALA A 63 2.46 -2.62 -13.87
C ALA A 63 1.11 -1.95 -13.62
N PHE A 64 0.86 -1.43 -12.42
CA PHE A 64 -0.34 -0.65 -12.11
C PHE A 64 -0.43 0.64 -12.94
N LYS A 65 0.71 1.32 -13.12
CA LYS A 65 0.76 2.59 -13.83
C LYS A 65 0.61 2.42 -15.34
N ASN A 66 1.38 1.53 -15.94
CA ASN A 66 1.51 1.42 -17.40
C ASN A 66 0.56 0.37 -18.00
N GLY A 67 0.23 -0.68 -17.24
CA GLY A 67 -0.48 -1.84 -17.77
C GLY A 67 0.39 -2.72 -18.68
N SER A 68 -0.28 -3.60 -19.41
CA SER A 68 0.36 -4.45 -20.42
C SER A 68 0.50 -3.74 -21.76
N ASP A 69 1.43 -4.21 -22.60
CA ASP A 69 1.56 -3.75 -23.97
C ASP A 69 0.26 -4.02 -24.77
N LYS A 70 -0.17 -3.03 -25.57
CA LYS A 70 -1.36 -3.14 -26.42
C LYS A 70 -1.20 -4.19 -27.53
N SER A 71 0.01 -4.64 -27.82
CA SER A 71 0.31 -5.71 -28.79
C SER A 71 -0.03 -7.11 -28.31
N ILE A 72 -0.42 -7.28 -27.02
CA ILE A 72 -0.78 -8.58 -26.47
C ILE A 72 -2.12 -9.02 -27.04
N GLU A 73 -2.12 -10.10 -27.80
CA GLU A 73 -3.30 -10.64 -28.52
C GLU A 73 -4.36 -11.25 -27.59
N SER A 74 -3.95 -11.75 -26.42
CA SER A 74 -4.87 -12.41 -25.48
C SER A 74 -5.53 -11.43 -24.53
N VAL A 75 -6.85 -11.39 -24.54
CA VAL A 75 -7.67 -10.61 -23.59
C VAL A 75 -7.34 -10.95 -22.14
N HIS A 76 -6.99 -12.20 -21.85
CA HIS A 76 -6.66 -12.66 -20.51
C HIS A 76 -5.35 -12.07 -19.96
N HIS A 77 -4.44 -11.65 -20.83
CA HIS A 77 -3.19 -11.03 -20.46
C HIS A 77 -3.25 -9.49 -20.44
N HIS A 78 -4.40 -8.93 -20.80
CA HIS A 78 -4.55 -7.48 -20.84
C HIS A 78 -4.69 -6.90 -19.44
N VAL A 79 -3.74 -6.03 -19.08
CA VAL A 79 -3.77 -5.22 -17.87
C VAL A 79 -3.92 -3.75 -18.28
N LYS A 80 -5.01 -3.12 -17.83
CA LYS A 80 -5.40 -1.79 -18.31
C LYS A 80 -4.39 -0.68 -17.96
N GLY A 81 -3.70 -0.80 -16.83
CA GLY A 81 -2.84 0.27 -16.31
C GLY A 81 -3.64 1.50 -15.84
N ASN A 82 -2.94 2.62 -15.73
CA ASN A 82 -3.48 3.90 -15.26
C ASN A 82 -4.26 3.80 -13.95
N LYS A 83 -3.77 2.95 -13.04
CA LYS A 83 -4.32 2.81 -11.69
C LYS A 83 -3.70 3.87 -10.77
N PRO A 84 -4.50 4.55 -9.93
CA PRO A 84 -4.00 5.54 -8.99
C PRO A 84 -3.28 4.88 -7.83
N VAL A 85 -1.98 4.68 -7.99
CA VAL A 85 -1.10 4.09 -6.97
C VAL A 85 0.10 4.99 -6.73
N ASP A 86 0.49 5.09 -5.47
CA ASP A 86 1.69 5.78 -5.03
C ASP A 86 2.76 4.77 -4.61
N LEU A 87 4.02 5.13 -4.80
CA LEU A 87 5.18 4.36 -4.34
C LEU A 87 5.98 5.17 -3.33
N PHE A 88 5.88 4.79 -2.07
CA PHE A 88 6.70 5.35 -0.99
C PHE A 88 7.99 4.55 -0.86
N MET A 89 9.11 5.20 -1.17
CA MET A 89 10.44 4.59 -1.04
C MET A 89 11.22 5.26 0.07
N PHE A 90 11.55 4.49 1.10
CA PHE A 90 12.41 4.89 2.19
C PHE A 90 13.76 4.20 2.10
N ASN A 91 14.81 4.83 2.60
CA ASN A 91 16.13 4.21 2.61
C ASN A 91 16.20 3.03 3.57
N THR A 92 15.73 3.21 4.79
CA THR A 92 15.82 2.21 5.84
C THR A 92 14.59 2.31 6.73
N LEU A 93 14.07 1.18 7.22
CA LEU A 93 13.07 1.17 8.27
C LEU A 93 13.76 1.38 9.62
N ASN A 94 13.47 2.49 10.26
CA ASN A 94 13.87 2.82 11.63
C ASN A 94 12.78 3.67 12.28
N GLU A 95 12.98 4.06 13.54
CA GLU A 95 12.00 4.83 14.30
C GLU A 95 11.66 6.16 13.63
N TYR A 96 12.65 6.81 13.03
CA TYR A 96 12.46 8.08 12.34
C TYR A 96 11.62 7.94 11.07
N THR A 97 11.94 6.98 10.21
CA THR A 97 11.19 6.74 8.97
C THR A 97 9.80 6.18 9.24
N LEU A 98 9.63 5.39 10.31
CA LEU A 98 8.31 4.96 10.76
C LEU A 98 7.48 6.17 11.22
N GLY A 99 8.07 7.07 12.02
CA GLY A 99 7.42 8.32 12.44
C GLY A 99 7.02 9.20 11.25
N GLN A 100 7.89 9.31 10.23
CA GLN A 100 7.55 10.01 8.99
C GLN A 100 6.35 9.36 8.27
N LEU A 101 6.33 8.03 8.15
CA LEU A 101 5.25 7.31 7.51
C LEU A 101 3.91 7.52 8.23
N LEU A 102 3.90 7.42 9.55
CA LEU A 102 2.71 7.69 10.36
C LEU A 102 2.21 9.12 10.16
N CYS A 103 3.11 10.10 10.20
CA CYS A 103 2.79 11.51 9.96
C CYS A 103 2.19 11.74 8.56
N ILE A 104 2.73 11.09 7.53
CA ILE A 104 2.17 11.15 6.17
C ILE A 104 0.71 10.68 6.15
N TYR A 105 0.39 9.56 6.80
CA TYR A 105 -0.98 9.05 6.84
C TYR A 105 -1.92 9.89 7.68
N GLU A 106 -1.46 10.49 8.78
CA GLU A 106 -2.23 11.46 9.55
C GLU A 106 -2.61 12.65 8.68
N TYR A 107 -1.64 13.26 7.99
CA TYR A 107 -1.89 14.39 7.08
C TYR A 107 -2.75 13.97 5.87
N LYS A 108 -2.52 12.80 5.30
CA LYS A 108 -3.34 12.27 4.21
C LYS A 108 -4.82 12.23 4.62
N THR A 109 -5.11 11.67 5.79
CA THR A 109 -6.47 11.62 6.35
C THR A 109 -7.06 13.02 6.55
N LEU A 110 -6.27 13.96 7.06
CA LEU A 110 -6.72 15.34 7.26
C LEU A 110 -7.05 16.03 5.94
N PHE A 111 -6.21 15.87 4.92
CA PHE A 111 -6.46 16.45 3.59
C PHE A 111 -7.66 15.80 2.89
N GLU A 112 -7.77 14.47 2.92
CA GLU A 112 -8.91 13.75 2.33
C GLU A 112 -10.22 14.21 2.97
N ALA A 113 -10.28 14.35 4.29
CA ALA A 113 -11.44 14.87 5.00
C ALA A 113 -11.76 16.32 4.60
N SER A 114 -10.72 17.15 4.46
CA SER A 114 -10.90 18.55 4.02
C SER A 114 -11.45 18.64 2.60
N PHE A 115 -11.00 17.79 1.67
CA PHE A 115 -11.54 17.73 0.32
C PHE A 115 -12.98 17.21 0.26
N ALA A 116 -13.35 16.34 1.20
CA ALA A 116 -14.70 15.78 1.32
C ALA A 116 -15.64 16.66 2.14
N ASP A 117 -15.16 17.80 2.67
CA ASP A 117 -15.89 18.69 3.60
C ASP A 117 -16.47 17.96 4.81
N ILE A 118 -15.67 17.07 5.40
CA ILE A 118 -16.01 16.32 6.62
C ILE A 118 -15.00 16.59 7.73
N ASN A 119 -15.46 16.48 8.99
CA ASN A 119 -14.59 16.60 10.15
C ASN A 119 -13.85 15.25 10.40
N PRO A 120 -12.52 15.18 10.28
CA PRO A 120 -11.77 13.94 10.49
C PRO A 120 -11.71 13.49 11.96
N PHE A 121 -12.10 14.35 12.90
CA PHE A 121 -12.02 14.08 14.33
C PHE A 121 -13.33 13.54 14.94
N ASP A 122 -14.41 13.49 14.16
CA ASP A 122 -15.69 12.95 14.58
C ASP A 122 -15.90 11.51 14.12
N GLN A 123 -16.60 10.72 14.94
CA GLN A 123 -16.88 9.31 14.69
C GLN A 123 -18.33 8.96 14.99
N TYR A 124 -19.28 9.65 14.33
CA TYR A 124 -20.73 9.50 14.60
C TYR A 124 -21.24 8.06 14.51
N GLY A 125 -20.68 7.24 13.60
CA GLY A 125 -21.05 5.82 13.50
C GLY A 125 -20.67 5.01 14.75
N VAL A 126 -19.53 5.31 15.36
CA VAL A 126 -19.07 4.67 16.61
C VAL A 126 -19.94 5.16 17.79
N GLU A 127 -20.28 6.44 17.83
CA GLU A 127 -21.16 7.01 18.85
C GLU A 127 -22.54 6.38 18.82
N LEU A 128 -23.11 6.16 17.65
CA LEU A 128 -24.40 5.46 17.50
C LEU A 128 -24.36 4.06 18.10
N GLY A 129 -23.30 3.29 17.83
CA GLY A 129 -23.11 1.96 18.42
C GLY A 129 -23.08 1.99 19.95
N LYS A 130 -22.36 2.95 20.54
CA LYS A 130 -22.31 3.16 21.99
C LYS A 130 -23.67 3.53 22.58
N GLN A 131 -24.47 4.35 21.86
CA GLN A 131 -25.82 4.72 22.29
C GLN A 131 -26.77 3.50 22.29
N ILE A 132 -26.72 2.68 21.25
CA ILE A 132 -27.50 1.44 21.17
C ILE A 132 -27.13 0.50 22.32
N PHE A 133 -25.83 0.30 22.55
CA PHE A 133 -25.34 -0.56 23.61
C PHE A 133 -25.87 -0.15 25.01
N LYS A 134 -25.96 1.15 25.30
CA LYS A 134 -26.48 1.65 26.58
C LYS A 134 -27.97 1.39 26.78
N ASN A 135 -28.72 1.09 25.71
CA ASN A 135 -30.17 0.87 25.73
C ASN A 135 -30.54 -0.63 25.65
N LEU A 136 -29.56 -1.51 25.59
CA LEU A 136 -29.72 -2.97 25.68
C LEU A 136 -29.55 -3.45 27.12
#